data_3c3bba1a5820479dd11e433de21edea5
#
_entry.id   3c3bba1a5820479dd11e433de21edea5
#
_cell.length_a   1.000
_cell.length_b   1.000
_cell.length_c   1.000
_cell.angle_alpha   90.00
_cell.angle_beta   90.00
_cell.angle_gamma   90.00
#
_symmetry.space_group_name_H-M   'P 1'
#
loop_
_entity.id
_entity.type
_entity.pdbx_description
1 polymer ?
#
loop_
_entity_poly.entity_id
_entity_poly.type
_entity_poly.pdbx_seq_one_letter_code
_entity_poly.pdbx_strand_id
1 'polypeptide(L)'
;MQLITSADMQKNSTVATYVPGRKYVAYDATVGEVEAIFVRATGAVGVAGSPMYPVTASYNVAGLFLVDDDENASGVVGQEDCIGSWVSGVTTAAAYGFVQTKGWNLVTITTDDSIAALDIVLPSSTDGTWLGSDRAELQTDDTDTPSTRCGFAPEADGGTTMVLQKVMWDVRKAFA
;
A
#
# COMPACT_ATOMS: atom_id res chain seq x y z
N MET A 1 -17.58 0.90 8.08
CA MET A 1 -16.42 1.79 8.13
C MET A 1 -16.32 2.36 9.53
N GLN A 2 -15.14 2.40 10.11
CA GLN A 2 -14.93 2.88 11.48
C GLN A 2 -13.95 4.04 11.46
N LEU A 3 -14.24 5.11 12.20
CA LEU A 3 -13.37 6.28 12.32
C LEU A 3 -12.33 6.05 13.41
N ILE A 4 -11.07 6.36 13.12
CA ILE A 4 -9.93 6.34 14.04
C ILE A 4 -9.06 7.57 13.82
N THR A 5 -8.01 7.77 14.60
CA THR A 5 -7.07 8.87 14.39
C THR A 5 -5.98 8.48 13.37
N SER A 6 -5.43 9.46 12.64
CA SER A 6 -4.26 9.24 11.77
C SER A 6 -3.05 8.75 12.58
N ALA A 7 -2.87 9.25 13.80
CA ALA A 7 -1.84 8.80 14.72
C ALA A 7 -2.00 7.32 15.13
N ASP A 8 -3.22 6.78 15.20
CA ASP A 8 -3.44 5.37 15.48
C ASP A 8 -3.13 4.50 14.25
N MET A 9 -3.38 5.00 13.03
CA MET A 9 -2.98 4.31 11.80
C MET A 9 -1.46 4.15 11.68
N GLN A 10 -0.69 5.08 12.23
CA GLN A 10 0.78 5.04 12.16
C GLN A 10 1.42 4.11 13.22
N LYS A 11 0.63 3.46 14.06
CA LYS A 11 1.13 2.51 15.07
C LYS A 11 1.04 1.08 14.55
N ASN A 12 2.09 0.31 14.84
CA ASN A 12 2.06 -1.15 14.68
C ASN A 12 1.95 -1.85 16.04
N SER A 13 1.60 -3.12 16.04
CA SER A 13 1.45 -3.93 17.25
C SER A 13 1.69 -5.42 16.95
N THR A 14 2.24 -6.15 17.90
CA THR A 14 2.33 -7.61 17.82
C THR A 14 1.00 -8.32 18.10
N VAL A 15 0.02 -7.59 18.61
CA VAL A 15 -1.32 -8.08 18.92
C VAL A 15 -2.34 -7.30 18.12
N ALA A 16 -3.38 -7.97 17.61
CA ALA A 16 -4.45 -7.32 16.88
C ALA A 16 -5.23 -6.37 17.78
N THR A 17 -5.06 -5.06 17.57
CA THR A 17 -5.78 -3.99 18.30
C THR A 17 -7.07 -3.59 17.61
N TYR A 18 -7.20 -3.92 16.34
CA TYR A 18 -8.36 -3.68 15.50
C TYR A 18 -8.78 -4.98 14.80
N VAL A 19 -9.87 -4.95 14.07
CA VAL A 19 -10.36 -6.13 13.34
C VAL A 19 -9.63 -6.23 11.99
N PRO A 20 -8.83 -7.29 11.75
CA PRO A 20 -8.14 -7.46 10.47
C PRO A 20 -9.11 -7.52 9.29
N GLY A 21 -8.68 -6.99 8.14
CA GLY A 21 -9.48 -6.89 6.92
C GLY A 21 -10.55 -5.80 6.93
N ARG A 22 -10.78 -5.14 8.06
CA ARG A 22 -11.75 -4.06 8.14
C ARG A 22 -11.15 -2.76 7.63
N LYS A 23 -11.98 -1.98 6.91
CA LYS A 23 -11.66 -0.62 6.51
C LYS A 23 -11.88 0.37 7.64
N TYR A 24 -10.93 1.27 7.79
CA TYR A 24 -10.92 2.37 8.73
C TYR A 24 -10.70 3.68 7.99
N VAL A 25 -11.22 4.76 8.53
CA VAL A 25 -11.04 6.11 8.00
C VAL A 25 -10.43 6.97 9.09
N ALA A 26 -9.47 7.78 8.71
CA ALA A 26 -8.94 8.84 9.55
C ALA A 26 -9.06 10.18 8.82
N TYR A 27 -9.10 11.24 9.60
CA TYR A 27 -8.96 12.61 9.09
C TYR A 27 -7.68 13.20 9.67
N ASP A 28 -6.75 13.48 8.81
CA ASP A 28 -5.48 14.11 9.18
C ASP A 28 -5.53 15.60 8.83
N ALA A 29 -4.98 16.46 9.70
CA ALA A 29 -5.05 17.90 9.52
C ALA A 29 -4.25 18.40 8.29
N THR A 30 -3.25 17.63 7.86
CA THR A 30 -2.37 17.98 6.74
C THR A 30 -2.83 17.37 5.43
N VAL A 31 -3.15 16.07 5.45
CA VAL A 31 -3.43 15.32 4.23
C VAL A 31 -4.92 15.05 4.00
N GLY A 32 -5.78 15.41 4.94
CA GLY A 32 -7.23 15.25 4.81
C GLY A 32 -7.71 13.84 5.13
N GLU A 33 -8.74 13.39 4.41
CA GLU A 33 -9.33 12.07 4.60
C GLU A 33 -8.45 10.97 3.99
N VAL A 34 -8.18 9.93 4.78
CA VAL A 34 -7.47 8.73 4.36
C VAL A 34 -8.25 7.48 4.72
N GLU A 35 -8.24 6.49 3.84
CA GLU A 35 -8.79 5.16 4.09
C GLU A 35 -7.65 4.14 4.20
N ALA A 36 -7.76 3.22 5.15
CA ALA A 36 -6.80 2.15 5.33
C ALA A 36 -7.48 0.84 5.74
N ILE A 37 -6.82 -0.28 5.49
CA ILE A 37 -7.23 -1.61 5.94
C ILE A 37 -6.28 -2.07 7.03
N PHE A 38 -6.80 -2.62 8.11
CA PHE A 38 -6.00 -3.22 9.17
C PHE A 38 -5.63 -4.66 8.79
N VAL A 39 -4.36 -4.98 8.79
CA VAL A 39 -3.80 -6.24 8.28
C VAL A 39 -2.67 -6.74 9.18
N ARG A 40 -2.12 -7.93 8.86
CA ARG A 40 -0.91 -8.44 9.49
C ARG A 40 0.19 -8.64 8.44
N ALA A 41 1.33 -8.00 8.64
CA ALA A 41 2.53 -8.29 7.86
C ALA A 41 3.08 -9.69 8.22
N THR A 42 3.54 -10.45 7.25
CA THR A 42 4.10 -11.80 7.43
C THR A 42 5.50 -11.76 7.98
N GLY A 43 6.25 -10.69 7.69
CA GLY A 43 7.62 -10.44 8.08
C GLY A 43 7.84 -9.07 8.71
N ALA A 44 9.10 -8.66 8.73
CA ALA A 44 9.50 -7.30 9.04
C ALA A 44 9.12 -6.37 7.87
N VAL A 45 8.65 -5.17 8.17
CA VAL A 45 8.46 -4.11 7.18
C VAL A 45 9.55 -3.08 7.42
N GLY A 46 10.57 -3.11 6.57
CA GLY A 46 11.81 -2.33 6.77
C GLY A 46 11.67 -0.85 6.48
N VAL A 47 10.70 -0.47 5.66
CA VAL A 47 10.48 0.91 5.20
C VAL A 47 9.05 1.33 5.44
N ALA A 48 8.84 2.46 6.10
CA ALA A 48 7.52 3.07 6.17
C ALA A 48 7.12 3.55 4.77
N GLY A 49 5.86 3.39 4.41
CA GLY A 49 5.40 3.73 3.06
C GLY A 49 5.58 2.62 2.03
N SER A 50 6.15 1.45 2.38
CA SER A 50 6.31 0.32 1.47
C SER A 50 5.00 -0.07 0.78
N PRO A 51 5.04 -0.44 -0.52
CA PRO A 51 3.94 -1.12 -1.17
C PRO A 51 3.68 -2.46 -0.46
N MET A 52 2.42 -2.85 -0.32
CA MET A 52 2.03 -4.08 0.38
C MET A 52 1.23 -4.97 -0.54
N TYR A 53 1.57 -6.25 -0.55
CA TYR A 53 0.98 -7.27 -1.41
C TYR A 53 0.23 -8.30 -0.56
N PRO A 54 -0.95 -8.78 -0.99
CA PRO A 54 -1.62 -9.87 -0.30
C PRO A 54 -0.85 -11.18 -0.49
N VAL A 55 -0.70 -11.94 0.56
CA VAL A 55 -0.18 -13.31 0.51
C VAL A 55 -1.34 -14.24 0.19
N THR A 56 -1.50 -14.61 -1.09
CA THR A 56 -2.73 -15.21 -1.67
C THR A 56 -3.26 -16.44 -0.98
N ALA A 57 -2.40 -17.42 -0.72
CA ALA A 57 -2.84 -18.66 -0.09
C ALA A 57 -3.32 -18.46 1.35
N SER A 58 -3.04 -17.30 1.93
CA SER A 58 -3.19 -17.05 3.36
C SER A 58 -3.80 -15.69 3.69
N TYR A 59 -4.12 -14.85 2.70
CA TYR A 59 -4.59 -13.50 2.97
C TYR A 59 -5.75 -13.45 3.98
N ASN A 60 -6.68 -14.36 3.88
CA ASN A 60 -7.82 -14.44 4.76
C ASN A 60 -7.81 -15.66 5.71
N VAL A 61 -6.70 -16.40 5.79
CA VAL A 61 -6.62 -17.53 6.71
C VAL A 61 -6.77 -17.07 8.15
N ALA A 62 -7.68 -17.67 8.86
CA ALA A 62 -8.02 -17.36 10.24
C ALA A 62 -8.38 -15.86 10.48
N GLY A 63 -8.81 -15.14 9.44
CA GLY A 63 -9.17 -13.72 9.55
C GLY A 63 -7.99 -12.80 9.79
N LEU A 64 -6.77 -13.20 9.45
CA LEU A 64 -5.56 -12.40 9.71
C LEU A 64 -5.28 -11.35 8.64
N PHE A 65 -5.75 -11.55 7.40
CA PHE A 65 -5.47 -10.69 6.26
C PHE A 65 -3.95 -10.43 6.13
N LEU A 66 -3.22 -11.47 5.72
CA LEU A 66 -1.76 -11.46 5.63
C LEU A 66 -1.29 -10.68 4.42
N VAL A 67 -0.27 -9.85 4.63
CA VAL A 67 0.41 -9.05 3.59
C VAL A 67 1.92 -9.15 3.74
N ASP A 68 2.63 -8.86 2.66
CA ASP A 68 4.10 -8.78 2.63
C ASP A 68 4.53 -7.51 1.89
N ASP A 69 5.72 -6.99 2.16
CA ASP A 69 6.33 -5.87 1.42
C ASP A 69 7.30 -6.36 0.32
N ASP A 70 7.57 -7.66 0.24
CA ASP A 70 8.34 -8.30 -0.81
C ASP A 70 7.40 -8.92 -1.86
N GLU A 71 7.42 -8.40 -3.09
CA GLU A 71 6.63 -8.91 -4.21
C GLU A 71 7.02 -10.34 -4.63
N ASN A 72 8.26 -10.75 -4.33
CA ASN A 72 8.80 -12.06 -4.62
C ASN A 72 8.63 -13.05 -3.46
N ALA A 73 8.06 -12.61 -2.35
CA ALA A 73 7.81 -13.49 -1.21
C ALA A 73 6.91 -14.67 -1.61
N SER A 74 7.17 -15.82 -1.01
CA SER A 74 6.41 -17.04 -1.31
C SER A 74 4.92 -16.85 -1.03
N GLY A 75 4.11 -16.93 -2.07
CA GLY A 75 2.65 -16.80 -2.01
C GLY A 75 2.11 -15.41 -2.32
N VAL A 76 2.97 -14.42 -2.58
CA VAL A 76 2.57 -13.14 -3.17
C VAL A 76 2.28 -13.33 -4.66
N VAL A 77 1.27 -12.65 -5.19
CA VAL A 77 0.75 -12.87 -6.55
C VAL A 77 1.44 -12.00 -7.59
N GLY A 78 2.26 -11.04 -7.16
CA GLY A 78 3.01 -10.13 -8.04
C GLY A 78 2.64 -8.66 -7.82
N GLN A 79 3.35 -7.78 -8.51
CA GLN A 79 3.21 -6.31 -8.38
C GLN A 79 1.79 -5.81 -8.63
N GLU A 80 1.06 -6.47 -9.52
CA GLU A 80 -0.32 -6.13 -9.90
C GLU A 80 -1.31 -6.21 -8.73
N ASP A 81 -0.98 -6.93 -7.68
CA ASP A 81 -1.84 -7.14 -6.53
C ASP A 81 -1.53 -6.21 -5.34
N CYS A 82 -0.64 -5.24 -5.50
CA CYS A 82 -0.38 -4.23 -4.47
C CYS A 82 -1.69 -3.62 -3.96
N ILE A 83 -1.94 -3.70 -2.66
CA ILE A 83 -3.17 -3.19 -2.05
C ILE A 83 -3.05 -1.75 -1.54
N GLY A 84 -1.86 -1.22 -1.43
CA GLY A 84 -1.60 0.15 -0.96
C GLY A 84 -0.28 0.28 -0.22
N SER A 85 -0.15 1.32 0.58
CA SER A 85 1.07 1.71 1.29
C SER A 85 1.00 1.39 2.78
N TRP A 86 2.03 0.78 3.34
CA TRP A 86 2.16 0.54 4.78
C TRP A 86 2.39 1.84 5.55
N VAL A 87 1.47 2.20 6.44
CA VAL A 87 1.57 3.47 7.18
C VAL A 87 1.87 3.32 8.66
N SER A 88 1.95 2.09 9.19
CA SER A 88 2.11 1.84 10.62
C SER A 88 3.56 1.83 11.13
N GLY A 89 4.47 2.45 10.39
CA GLY A 89 5.89 2.53 10.74
C GLY A 89 6.65 1.21 10.52
N VAL A 90 7.96 1.26 10.66
CA VAL A 90 8.83 0.09 10.46
C VAL A 90 8.62 -0.96 11.55
N THR A 91 8.80 -2.22 11.19
CA THR A 91 8.74 -3.36 12.12
C THR A 91 9.96 -4.25 11.94
N THR A 92 10.37 -4.95 12.98
CA THR A 92 11.50 -5.90 12.93
C THR A 92 11.04 -7.35 12.85
N ALA A 93 9.74 -7.58 12.86
CA ALA A 93 9.10 -8.91 12.77
C ALA A 93 7.65 -8.75 12.34
N ALA A 94 6.98 -9.85 12.10
CA ALA A 94 5.55 -9.88 11.78
C ALA A 94 4.73 -9.06 12.78
N ALA A 95 3.95 -8.11 12.28
CA ALA A 95 3.16 -7.18 13.10
C ALA A 95 1.83 -6.85 12.44
N TYR A 96 0.88 -6.41 13.26
CA TYR A 96 -0.36 -5.82 12.78
C TYR A 96 -0.17 -4.33 12.53
N GLY A 97 -0.80 -3.82 11.49
CA GLY A 97 -0.77 -2.41 11.14
C GLY A 97 -1.77 -2.06 10.04
N PHE A 98 -1.63 -0.89 9.49
CA PHE A 98 -2.53 -0.36 8.49
C PHE A 98 -1.84 -0.22 7.14
N VAL A 99 -2.57 -0.62 6.09
CA VAL A 99 -2.23 -0.34 4.70
C VAL A 99 -3.20 0.71 4.20
N GLN A 100 -2.68 1.88 3.86
CA GLN A 100 -3.46 2.96 3.29
C GLN A 100 -3.84 2.62 1.85
N THR A 101 -5.13 2.75 1.53
CA THR A 101 -5.69 2.41 0.22
C THR A 101 -6.23 3.61 -0.53
N LYS A 102 -6.41 4.76 0.14
CA LYS A 102 -6.96 5.97 -0.48
C LYS A 102 -6.53 7.24 0.27
N GLY A 103 -6.43 8.34 -0.47
CA GLY A 103 -6.08 9.67 0.04
C GLY A 103 -4.60 9.98 -0.13
N TRP A 104 -4.17 11.18 0.29
CA TRP A 104 -2.77 11.58 0.32
C TRP A 104 -2.00 10.68 1.27
N ASN A 105 -0.77 10.32 0.91
CA ASN A 105 0.04 9.44 1.75
C ASN A 105 0.30 10.05 3.13
N LEU A 106 0.00 9.27 4.16
CA LEU A 106 0.24 9.65 5.57
C LEU A 106 1.71 9.63 5.96
N VAL A 107 2.52 8.88 5.24
CA VAL A 107 3.96 8.72 5.49
C VAL A 107 4.72 8.92 4.20
N THR A 108 5.93 9.45 4.31
CA THR A 108 6.84 9.58 3.17
C THR A 108 7.12 8.22 2.56
N ILE A 109 7.04 8.13 1.24
CA ILE A 109 7.40 6.92 0.50
C ILE A 109 8.85 6.99 0.05
N THR A 110 9.44 5.83 -0.21
CA THR A 110 10.75 5.71 -0.85
C THR A 110 10.54 5.34 -2.31
N THR A 111 11.29 5.95 -3.21
CA THR A 111 11.19 5.72 -4.64
C THR A 111 12.52 5.24 -5.21
N ASP A 112 12.46 4.39 -6.22
CA ASP A 112 13.64 3.95 -6.97
C ASP A 112 14.14 5.00 -7.95
N ASP A 113 13.21 5.81 -8.46
CA ASP A 113 13.49 6.85 -9.44
C ASP A 113 12.73 8.14 -9.09
N SER A 114 13.04 9.22 -9.78
CA SER A 114 12.35 10.50 -9.62
C SER A 114 10.91 10.38 -10.13
N ILE A 115 9.95 10.70 -9.27
CA ILE A 115 8.54 10.81 -9.66
C ILE A 115 8.27 12.26 -10.09
N ALA A 116 7.85 12.44 -11.32
CA ALA A 116 7.43 13.74 -11.84
C ALA A 116 5.95 14.04 -11.51
N ALA A 117 5.57 15.30 -11.65
CA ALA A 117 4.17 15.69 -11.49
C ALA A 117 3.28 14.97 -12.51
N LEU A 118 2.17 14.43 -12.05
CA LEU A 118 1.18 13.68 -12.83
C LEU A 118 1.60 12.27 -13.25
N ASP A 119 2.77 11.80 -12.84
CA ASP A 119 3.13 10.40 -13.01
C ASP A 119 2.15 9.48 -12.32
N ILE A 120 1.97 8.31 -12.90
CA ILE A 120 1.30 7.21 -12.27
C ILE A 120 2.28 6.53 -11.33
N VAL A 121 1.88 6.30 -10.09
CA VAL A 121 2.72 5.65 -9.10
C VAL A 121 2.41 4.17 -9.06
N LEU A 122 3.45 3.37 -9.23
CA LEU A 122 3.45 1.92 -9.26
C LEU A 122 4.38 1.37 -8.18
N PRO A 123 4.17 0.14 -7.69
CA PRO A 123 5.19 -0.55 -6.93
C PRO A 123 6.43 -0.79 -7.81
N SER A 124 7.62 -0.62 -7.24
CA SER A 124 8.87 -0.98 -7.91
C SER A 124 9.20 -2.46 -7.72
N SER A 125 10.09 -2.99 -8.55
CA SER A 125 10.71 -4.30 -8.35
C SER A 125 11.75 -4.33 -7.21
N THR A 126 12.07 -3.17 -6.64
CA THR A 126 12.89 -3.06 -5.44
C THR A 126 12.00 -3.02 -4.21
N ASP A 127 12.23 -3.95 -3.28
CA ASP A 127 11.43 -4.08 -2.07
C ASP A 127 11.28 -2.76 -1.31
N GLY A 128 10.06 -2.46 -0.92
CA GLY A 128 9.74 -1.29 -0.13
C GLY A 128 9.72 0.03 -0.90
N THR A 129 9.90 0.03 -2.22
CA THR A 129 9.99 1.26 -3.01
C THR A 129 8.87 1.40 -4.06
N TRP A 130 8.71 2.61 -4.56
CA TRP A 130 7.73 2.99 -5.57
C TRP A 130 8.43 3.52 -6.81
N LEU A 131 7.77 3.40 -7.95
CA LEU A 131 8.22 3.89 -9.25
C LEU A 131 7.21 4.88 -9.81
N GLY A 132 7.69 5.96 -10.41
CA GLY A 132 6.90 6.85 -11.26
C GLY A 132 6.95 6.39 -12.70
N SER A 133 5.82 6.35 -13.38
CA SER A 133 5.73 6.08 -14.80
C SER A 133 4.94 7.18 -15.50
N ASP A 134 5.49 7.73 -16.57
CA ASP A 134 4.76 8.71 -17.34
C ASP A 134 3.62 8.03 -18.13
N ARG A 135 2.63 8.85 -18.50
CA ARG A 135 1.44 8.36 -19.19
C ARG A 135 1.72 7.84 -20.59
N ALA A 136 2.85 8.24 -21.20
CA ALA A 136 3.26 7.81 -22.53
C ALA A 136 3.92 6.44 -22.48
N GLU A 137 4.71 6.15 -21.46
CA GLU A 137 5.34 4.84 -21.26
C GLU A 137 4.28 3.75 -21.06
N LEU A 138 3.22 4.02 -20.29
CA LEU A 138 2.12 3.08 -20.07
C LEU A 138 1.29 2.77 -21.33
N GLN A 139 1.40 3.58 -22.39
CA GLN A 139 0.72 3.33 -23.67
C GLN A 139 1.56 2.50 -24.64
N THR A 140 2.84 2.41 -24.43
CA THR A 140 3.79 1.73 -25.34
C THR A 140 4.26 0.38 -24.81
N ASP A 141 4.21 0.16 -23.51
CA ASP A 141 4.58 -1.11 -22.90
C ASP A 141 3.32 -1.91 -22.52
N ASP A 142 3.03 -2.93 -23.34
CA ASP A 142 1.87 -3.82 -23.20
C ASP A 142 2.01 -4.77 -21.97
N THR A 143 3.15 -4.65 -21.24
CA THR A 143 3.43 -5.44 -20.04
C THR A 143 2.95 -4.75 -18.76
N ASP A 144 2.80 -3.42 -18.77
CA ASP A 144 2.28 -2.66 -17.63
C ASP A 144 0.74 -2.65 -17.67
N THR A 145 0.15 -3.65 -17.07
CA THR A 145 -1.31 -3.75 -17.02
C THR A 145 -1.93 -2.66 -16.16
N PRO A 146 -3.12 -2.13 -16.53
CA PRO A 146 -3.82 -1.10 -15.75
C PRO A 146 -4.13 -1.48 -14.30
N SER A 147 -3.96 -2.74 -13.93
CA SER A 147 -4.20 -3.27 -12.59
C SER A 147 -3.13 -2.88 -11.56
N THR A 148 -1.91 -2.54 -12.01
CA THR A 148 -0.79 -2.17 -11.11
C THR A 148 -0.84 -0.76 -10.57
N ARG A 149 -1.72 0.09 -11.11
CA ARG A 149 -1.81 1.51 -10.70
C ARG A 149 -2.29 1.64 -9.27
N CYS A 150 -1.43 2.17 -8.40
CA CYS A 150 -1.76 2.39 -6.99
C CYS A 150 -2.10 3.85 -6.67
N GLY A 151 -1.65 4.79 -7.49
CA GLY A 151 -1.88 6.21 -7.26
C GLY A 151 -1.34 7.10 -8.37
N PHE A 152 -1.26 8.38 -8.10
CA PHE A 152 -0.61 9.38 -8.95
C PHE A 152 0.14 10.40 -8.08
N ALA A 153 1.16 11.01 -8.65
CA ALA A 153 1.88 12.12 -8.04
C ALA A 153 1.21 13.44 -8.43
N PRO A 154 0.62 14.21 -7.50
CA PRO A 154 0.00 15.47 -7.83
C PRO A 154 1.02 16.57 -8.15
N GLU A 155 2.22 16.45 -7.60
CA GLU A 155 3.30 17.43 -7.70
C GLU A 155 4.64 16.72 -7.91
N ALA A 156 5.59 17.38 -8.58
CA ALA A 156 6.97 16.94 -8.64
C ALA A 156 7.70 17.38 -7.35
N ASP A 157 7.83 16.50 -6.39
CA ASP A 157 8.44 16.79 -5.10
C ASP A 157 9.67 15.91 -4.78
N GLY A 158 10.28 15.35 -5.79
CA GLY A 158 11.38 14.40 -5.61
C GLY A 158 10.93 13.00 -5.19
N GLY A 159 9.65 12.67 -5.40
CA GLY A 159 9.14 11.32 -5.24
C GLY A 159 8.62 10.95 -3.85
N THR A 160 8.33 11.94 -3.02
CA THR A 160 7.92 11.66 -1.63
C THR A 160 6.41 11.75 -1.39
N THR A 161 5.67 12.39 -2.31
CA THR A 161 4.24 12.62 -2.17
C THR A 161 3.45 11.91 -3.26
N MET A 162 2.49 11.10 -2.87
CA MET A 162 1.53 10.49 -3.80
C MET A 162 0.12 10.56 -3.25
N VAL A 163 -0.86 10.53 -4.14
CA VAL A 163 -2.26 10.30 -3.80
C VAL A 163 -2.62 8.88 -4.17
N LEU A 164 -2.87 8.08 -3.16
CA LEU A 164 -3.40 6.75 -3.35
C LEU A 164 -4.84 6.85 -3.86
N GLN A 165 -5.05 6.38 -5.05
CA GLN A 165 -6.37 6.19 -5.64
C GLN A 165 -6.50 4.74 -6.05
N LYS A 166 -6.69 3.86 -5.11
CA LYS A 166 -7.06 2.52 -5.49
C LYS A 166 -8.47 2.56 -6.06
N VAL A 167 -8.54 2.55 -7.37
CA VAL A 167 -9.75 2.16 -8.10
C VAL A 167 -10.09 0.77 -7.61
N MET A 168 -11.13 0.68 -6.79
CA MET A 168 -11.74 -0.51 -6.24
C MET A 168 -11.13 -1.81 -6.76
N TRP A 169 -10.15 -2.31 -6.06
CA TRP A 169 -9.77 -3.69 -6.18
C TRP A 169 -11.02 -4.50 -5.84
N ASP A 170 -11.53 -5.21 -6.80
CA ASP A 170 -12.67 -6.09 -6.54
C ASP A 170 -12.13 -7.28 -5.75
N VAL A 171 -12.13 -7.11 -4.43
CA VAL A 171 -11.71 -8.11 -3.46
C VAL A 171 -12.37 -9.48 -3.75
N ARG A 172 -13.48 -9.48 -4.50
CA ARG A 172 -14.18 -10.69 -4.94
C ARG A 172 -13.42 -11.46 -6.02
N LYS A 173 -12.57 -10.82 -6.83
CA LYS A 173 -11.75 -11.52 -7.84
C LYS A 173 -10.55 -12.24 -7.25
N ALA A 174 -10.03 -11.84 -6.10
CA ALA A 174 -8.94 -12.52 -5.41
C ALA A 174 -9.40 -13.81 -4.71
N PHE A 175 -10.70 -14.05 -4.62
CA PHE A 175 -11.30 -15.18 -3.93
C PHE A 175 -12.14 -16.09 -4.87
N ALA A 176 -12.01 -15.91 -6.18
CA ALA A 176 -12.68 -16.76 -7.17
C ALA A 176 -11.81 -17.95 -7.58
#